data_2776dd203a10a767720c516103cabfab
#
_entry.id   2776dd203a10a767720c516103cabfab
#
_cell.length_a   1.000
_cell.length_b   1.000
_cell.length_c   1.000
_cell.angle_alpha   90.00
_cell.angle_beta   90.00
_cell.angle_gamma   90.00
#
_symmetry.space_group_name_H-M   'P 1'
#
loop_
_entity.id
_entity.type
_entity.pdbx_description
1 polymer ?
#
loop_
_entity_poly.entity_id
_entity_poly.type
_entity_poly.pdbx_seq_one_letter_code
_entity_poly.pdbx_strand_id
1 'polypeptide(L)'
;LLLVLIYFTHQFSVYGLSYFLPGIIGSWGQLTPLQIGLLTAIPWIAAAAGGILLPRFARTEQRSRSMLMAGYLVMATGMAIGAIAGHGVALLGFSLAAFMFFAMQSIIFNWLPSIMSGHMLAGSFGLLNCLGLCGGFLGPFILGAFEDRTGAATSGLWFAVALLIIGALVSLFLKSSSSPGSVSAKQAHGEKV
;
A
#
# COMPACT_ATOMS: atom_id res chain seq x y z
N LEU A 1 6.38 -14.55 5.58
CA LEU A 1 6.08 -13.68 6.72
C LEU A 1 6.32 -12.20 6.41
N LEU A 2 7.49 -11.80 5.86
CA LEU A 2 7.80 -10.40 5.54
C LEU A 2 6.76 -9.76 4.61
N LEU A 3 6.32 -10.46 3.53
CA LEU A 3 5.28 -9.96 2.63
C LEU A 3 3.93 -9.77 3.33
N VAL A 4 3.59 -10.63 4.28
CA VAL A 4 2.36 -10.49 5.08
C VAL A 4 2.43 -9.22 5.91
N LEU A 5 3.56 -8.94 6.56
CA LEU A 5 3.73 -7.73 7.36
C LEU A 5 3.68 -6.47 6.48
N ILE A 6 4.35 -6.48 5.33
CA ILE A 6 4.29 -5.40 4.35
C ILE A 6 2.84 -5.17 3.90
N TYR A 7 2.13 -6.23 3.52
CA TYR A 7 0.76 -6.10 3.06
C TYR A 7 -0.20 -5.67 4.18
N PHE A 8 0.02 -6.12 5.42
CA PHE A 8 -0.73 -5.69 6.59
C PHE A 8 -0.60 -4.17 6.81
N THR A 9 0.63 -3.63 6.84
CA THR A 9 0.84 -2.18 7.04
C THR A 9 0.28 -1.36 5.89
N HIS A 10 0.32 -1.89 4.67
CA HIS A 10 -0.33 -1.31 3.50
C HIS A 10 -1.85 -1.24 3.67
N GLN A 11 -2.49 -2.37 3.95
CA GLN A 11 -3.95 -2.44 4.09
C GLN A 11 -4.46 -1.61 5.28
N PHE A 12 -3.72 -1.59 6.39
CA PHE A 12 -4.00 -0.72 7.52
C PHE A 12 -4.12 0.75 7.06
N SER A 13 -3.15 1.22 6.31
CA SER A 13 -3.08 2.63 5.88
C SER A 13 -4.13 2.96 4.81
N VAL A 14 -4.33 2.06 3.84
CA VAL A 14 -5.33 2.23 2.77
C VAL A 14 -6.73 2.31 3.34
N TYR A 15 -7.13 1.31 4.14
CA TYR A 15 -8.48 1.28 4.73
C TYR A 15 -8.66 2.35 5.80
N GLY A 16 -7.62 2.62 6.62
CA GLY A 16 -7.64 3.71 7.57
C GLY A 16 -7.95 5.04 6.89
N LEU A 17 -7.18 5.42 5.85
CA LEU A 17 -7.45 6.65 5.10
C LEU A 17 -8.82 6.61 4.41
N SER A 18 -9.20 5.48 3.80
CA SER A 18 -10.47 5.34 3.08
C SER A 18 -11.69 5.72 3.92
N TYR A 19 -11.73 5.22 5.14
CA TYR A 19 -12.88 5.44 6.04
C TYR A 19 -12.87 6.84 6.65
N PHE A 20 -11.69 7.40 6.93
CA PHE A 20 -11.57 8.69 7.60
C PHE A 20 -11.54 9.89 6.65
N LEU A 21 -11.15 9.69 5.39
CA LEU A 21 -11.02 10.77 4.41
C LEU A 21 -12.28 11.63 4.24
N PRO A 22 -13.50 11.07 4.12
CA PRO A 22 -14.71 11.90 4.02
C PRO A 22 -14.96 12.73 5.28
N GLY A 23 -14.71 12.16 6.46
CA GLY A 23 -14.84 12.88 7.74
C GLY A 23 -13.83 13.99 7.88
N ILE A 24 -12.56 13.74 7.50
CA ILE A 24 -11.50 14.75 7.49
C ILE A 24 -11.89 15.91 6.55
N ILE A 25 -12.35 15.62 5.33
CA ILE A 25 -12.79 16.64 4.37
C ILE A 25 -14.03 17.39 4.90
N GLY A 26 -14.97 16.69 5.52
CA GLY A 26 -16.16 17.26 6.12
C GLY A 26 -15.86 18.24 7.25
N SER A 27 -14.77 18.05 7.98
CA SER A 27 -14.32 18.97 9.03
C SER A 27 -13.71 20.28 8.52
N TRP A 28 -13.47 20.41 7.21
CA TRP A 28 -12.83 21.61 6.63
C TRP A 28 -13.74 22.83 6.52
N GLY A 29 -15.03 22.71 6.79
CA GLY A 29 -15.97 23.81 6.79
C GLY A 29 -17.39 23.39 6.41
N GLN A 30 -18.23 24.34 6.06
CA GLN A 30 -19.61 24.07 5.65
C GLN A 30 -19.67 23.54 4.21
N LEU A 31 -19.25 22.28 4.02
CA LEU A 31 -19.33 21.61 2.72
C LEU A 31 -20.64 20.83 2.62
N THR A 32 -21.25 20.85 1.44
CA THR A 32 -22.39 19.99 1.14
C THR A 32 -21.94 18.52 0.99
N PRO A 33 -22.82 17.52 1.23
CA PRO A 33 -22.46 16.11 1.02
C PRO A 33 -21.90 15.81 -0.37
N LEU A 34 -22.41 16.50 -1.40
CA LEU A 34 -21.92 16.36 -2.77
C LEU A 34 -20.47 16.85 -2.90
N GLN A 35 -20.14 18.00 -2.29
CA GLN A 35 -18.77 18.54 -2.30
C GLN A 35 -17.80 17.62 -1.57
N ILE A 36 -18.19 17.07 -0.42
CA ILE A 36 -17.37 16.08 0.31
C ILE A 36 -17.13 14.86 -0.57
N GLY A 37 -18.15 14.34 -1.22
CA GLY A 37 -18.01 13.19 -2.12
C GLY A 37 -17.08 13.45 -3.31
N LEU A 38 -17.22 14.62 -3.96
CA LEU A 38 -16.38 15.01 -5.08
C LEU A 38 -14.90 15.19 -4.67
N LEU A 39 -14.65 15.86 -3.55
CA LEU A 39 -13.31 16.04 -3.02
C LEU A 39 -12.68 14.68 -2.62
N THR A 40 -13.46 13.80 -2.01
CA THR A 40 -13.02 12.45 -1.66
C THR A 40 -12.68 11.61 -2.90
N ALA A 41 -13.33 11.83 -4.03
CA ALA A 41 -13.06 11.11 -5.26
C ALA A 41 -11.67 11.43 -5.86
N ILE A 42 -11.11 12.61 -5.61
CA ILE A 42 -9.83 13.05 -6.19
C ILE A 42 -8.67 12.10 -5.82
N PRO A 43 -8.41 11.76 -4.55
CA PRO A 43 -7.41 10.76 -4.19
C PRO A 43 -7.64 9.39 -4.84
N TRP A 44 -8.89 8.96 -5.01
CA TRP A 44 -9.18 7.66 -5.63
C TRP A 44 -8.92 7.65 -7.14
N ILE A 45 -9.14 8.77 -7.83
CA ILE A 45 -8.73 8.94 -9.23
C ILE A 45 -7.20 8.87 -9.32
N ALA A 46 -6.48 9.51 -8.40
CA ALA A 46 -5.02 9.40 -8.33
C ALA A 46 -4.58 7.95 -8.07
N ALA A 47 -5.26 7.21 -7.17
CA ALA A 47 -4.99 5.80 -6.90
C ALA A 47 -5.15 4.92 -8.15
N ALA A 48 -6.22 5.13 -8.92
CA ALA A 48 -6.45 4.43 -10.18
C ALA A 48 -5.32 4.72 -11.20
N ALA A 49 -4.93 5.99 -11.35
CA ALA A 49 -3.84 6.38 -12.23
C ALA A 49 -2.51 5.72 -11.81
N GLY A 50 -2.17 5.75 -10.52
CA GLY A 50 -0.98 5.11 -9.99
C GLY A 50 -0.95 3.60 -10.22
N GLY A 51 -2.08 2.93 -9.99
CA GLY A 51 -2.24 1.49 -10.22
C GLY A 51 -2.05 1.07 -11.67
N ILE A 52 -2.39 1.94 -12.63
CA ILE A 52 -2.19 1.69 -14.07
C ILE A 52 -0.74 2.00 -14.51
N LEU A 53 -0.18 3.09 -14.01
CA LEU A 53 1.09 3.61 -14.51
C LEU A 53 2.31 2.93 -13.88
N LEU A 54 2.33 2.80 -12.55
CA LEU A 54 3.54 2.42 -11.81
C LEU A 54 3.95 0.95 -11.94
N PRO A 55 3.05 -0.06 -11.98
CA PRO A 55 3.46 -1.47 -12.09
C PRO A 55 4.28 -1.77 -13.35
N ARG A 56 4.14 -0.95 -14.40
CA ARG A 56 4.93 -1.08 -15.64
C ARG A 56 6.43 -0.93 -15.42
N PHE A 57 6.84 -0.25 -14.37
CA PHE A 57 8.25 -0.01 -14.03
C PHE A 57 8.83 -1.08 -13.11
N ALA A 58 7.99 -1.89 -12.46
CA ALA A 58 8.38 -2.98 -11.56
C ALA A 58 8.73 -4.27 -12.32
N ARG A 59 9.64 -4.19 -13.31
CA ARG A 59 9.97 -5.31 -14.21
C ARG A 59 11.02 -6.27 -13.67
N THR A 60 11.77 -5.90 -12.66
CA THR A 60 12.80 -6.72 -12.04
C THR A 60 12.60 -6.71 -10.53
N GLU A 61 13.00 -7.82 -9.84
CA GLU A 61 12.86 -7.91 -8.38
C GLU A 61 13.55 -6.75 -7.64
N GLN A 62 14.73 -6.35 -8.10
CA GLN A 62 15.44 -5.21 -7.51
C GLN A 62 14.65 -3.90 -7.67
N ARG A 63 14.06 -3.66 -8.83
CA ARG A 63 13.21 -2.48 -9.06
C ARG A 63 11.93 -2.54 -8.23
N SER A 64 11.29 -3.70 -8.14
CA SER A 64 10.10 -3.92 -7.32
C SER A 64 10.38 -3.61 -5.85
N ARG A 65 11.52 -4.06 -5.31
CA ARG A 65 11.93 -3.75 -3.94
C ARG A 65 12.15 -2.25 -3.74
N SER A 66 12.91 -1.61 -4.62
CA SER A 66 13.15 -0.16 -4.53
C SER A 66 11.85 0.63 -4.67
N MET A 67 10.94 0.20 -5.54
CA MET A 67 9.62 0.82 -5.71
C MET A 67 8.73 0.60 -4.48
N LEU A 68 8.76 -0.58 -3.83
CA LEU A 68 8.04 -0.80 -2.58
C LEU A 68 8.51 0.18 -1.51
N MET A 69 9.83 0.24 -1.27
CA MET A 69 10.40 1.15 -0.28
C MET A 69 10.02 2.61 -0.59
N ALA A 70 10.29 3.07 -1.82
CA ALA A 70 9.97 4.44 -2.23
C ALA A 70 8.47 4.73 -2.15
N GLY A 71 7.63 3.81 -2.60
CA GLY A 71 6.17 3.94 -2.57
C GLY A 71 5.63 4.07 -1.14
N TYR A 72 6.13 3.27 -0.21
CA TYR A 72 5.76 3.38 1.21
C TYR A 72 6.19 4.71 1.82
N LEU A 73 7.38 5.21 1.49
CA LEU A 73 7.84 6.52 1.95
C LEU A 73 6.99 7.66 1.35
N VAL A 74 6.62 7.56 0.08
CA VAL A 74 5.71 8.51 -0.57
C VAL A 74 4.33 8.48 0.08
N MET A 75 3.79 7.29 0.38
CA MET A 75 2.53 7.15 1.11
C MET A 75 2.62 7.79 2.49
N ALA A 76 3.68 7.50 3.25
CA ALA A 76 3.91 8.08 4.59
C ALA A 76 4.00 9.61 4.53
N THR A 77 4.77 10.14 3.58
CA THR A 77 4.91 11.59 3.38
C THR A 77 3.58 12.23 2.98
N GLY A 78 2.85 11.63 2.04
CA GLY A 78 1.54 12.12 1.63
C GLY A 78 0.52 12.15 2.77
N MET A 79 0.48 11.10 3.60
CA MET A 79 -0.39 11.06 4.78
C MET A 79 0.05 12.08 5.84
N ALA A 80 1.35 12.26 6.07
CA ALA A 80 1.86 13.27 7.01
C ALA A 80 1.51 14.69 6.56
N ILE A 81 1.68 15.01 5.27
CA ILE A 81 1.24 16.29 4.69
C ILE A 81 -0.27 16.46 4.88
N GLY A 82 -1.06 15.43 4.58
CA GLY A 82 -2.50 15.43 4.77
C GLY A 82 -2.94 15.68 6.21
N ALA A 83 -2.15 15.25 7.19
CA ALA A 83 -2.44 15.41 8.62
C ALA A 83 -2.17 16.83 9.15
N ILE A 84 -1.20 17.56 8.59
CA ILE A 84 -0.74 18.85 9.13
C ILE A 84 -1.03 20.06 8.26
N ALA A 85 -1.28 19.86 6.97
CA ALA A 85 -1.41 20.97 6.02
C ALA A 85 -2.84 21.52 5.96
N GLY A 86 -2.98 22.74 5.45
CA GLY A 86 -4.29 23.34 5.15
C GLY A 86 -5.02 22.57 4.02
N HIS A 87 -6.32 22.77 3.92
CA HIS A 87 -7.28 21.95 3.17
C HIS A 87 -6.83 21.52 1.75
N GLY A 88 -6.40 22.47 0.92
CA GLY A 88 -5.96 22.18 -0.46
C GLY A 88 -4.67 21.34 -0.52
N VAL A 89 -3.69 21.70 0.32
CA VAL A 89 -2.41 20.97 0.40
C VAL A 89 -2.60 19.60 1.03
N ALA A 90 -3.50 19.48 2.02
CA ALA A 90 -3.87 18.18 2.60
C ALA A 90 -4.47 17.25 1.55
N LEU A 91 -5.36 17.75 0.67
CA LEU A 91 -5.93 16.97 -0.41
C LEU A 91 -4.87 16.47 -1.41
N LEU A 92 -3.88 17.32 -1.73
CA LEU A 92 -2.75 16.91 -2.56
C LEU A 92 -1.90 15.84 -1.85
N GLY A 93 -1.67 15.98 -0.55
CA GLY A 93 -0.97 14.97 0.26
C GLY A 93 -1.69 13.61 0.25
N PHE A 94 -3.00 13.59 0.49
CA PHE A 94 -3.80 12.38 0.41
C PHE A 94 -3.83 11.79 -1.00
N SER A 95 -3.86 12.63 -2.04
CA SER A 95 -3.80 12.17 -3.43
C SER A 95 -2.46 11.55 -3.77
N LEU A 96 -1.36 12.12 -3.24
CA LEU A 96 -0.02 11.55 -3.39
C LEU A 96 0.11 10.19 -2.70
N ALA A 97 -0.42 10.05 -1.49
CA ALA A 97 -0.47 8.77 -0.80
C ALA A 97 -1.31 7.75 -1.57
N ALA A 98 -2.51 8.14 -2.00
CA ALA A 98 -3.43 7.29 -2.73
C ALA A 98 -2.88 6.84 -4.09
N PHE A 99 -2.12 7.67 -4.79
CA PHE A 99 -1.47 7.32 -6.05
C PHE A 99 -0.58 6.07 -5.93
N MET A 100 -0.01 5.82 -4.75
CA MET A 100 0.80 4.63 -4.50
C MET A 100 -0.02 3.40 -4.10
N PHE A 101 -1.29 3.51 -3.67
CA PHE A 101 -2.06 2.41 -3.09
C PHE A 101 -2.12 1.18 -3.98
N PHE A 102 -2.75 1.26 -5.14
CA PHE A 102 -2.91 0.11 -6.02
C PHE A 102 -1.61 -0.33 -6.68
N ALA A 103 -0.67 0.59 -6.87
CA ALA A 103 0.64 0.26 -7.39
C ALA A 103 1.42 -0.65 -6.42
N MET A 104 1.47 -0.29 -5.14
CA MET A 104 2.15 -1.09 -4.11
C MET A 104 1.47 -2.44 -3.91
N GLN A 105 0.14 -2.48 -3.91
CA GLN A 105 -0.62 -3.73 -3.85
C GLN A 105 -0.26 -4.66 -5.01
N SER A 106 -0.24 -4.14 -6.24
CA SER A 106 0.12 -4.92 -7.42
C SER A 106 1.54 -5.50 -7.32
N ILE A 107 2.50 -4.70 -6.83
CA ILE A 107 3.89 -5.15 -6.68
C ILE A 107 3.99 -6.25 -5.61
N ILE A 108 3.30 -6.10 -4.47
CA ILE A 108 3.27 -7.10 -3.41
C ILE A 108 2.72 -8.44 -3.93
N PHE A 109 1.61 -8.41 -4.67
CA PHE A 109 1.00 -9.62 -5.22
C PHE A 109 1.86 -10.25 -6.32
N ASN A 110 2.52 -9.45 -7.15
CA ASN A 110 3.44 -9.96 -8.18
C ASN A 110 4.73 -10.56 -7.60
N TRP A 111 5.04 -10.31 -6.33
CA TRP A 111 6.20 -10.91 -5.68
C TRP A 111 6.00 -12.39 -5.34
N LEU A 112 4.76 -12.80 -5.05
CA LEU A 112 4.47 -14.18 -4.63
C LEU A 112 4.85 -15.22 -5.70
N PRO A 113 4.48 -15.06 -6.99
CA PRO A 113 4.86 -16.01 -8.05
C PRO A 113 6.37 -16.11 -8.29
N SER A 114 7.15 -15.10 -7.87
CA SER A 114 8.62 -15.16 -8.01
C SER A 114 9.30 -16.07 -6.99
N ILE A 115 8.60 -16.36 -5.87
CA ILE A 115 9.16 -17.18 -4.77
C ILE A 115 8.41 -18.49 -4.55
N MET A 116 7.25 -18.69 -5.14
CA MET A 116 6.40 -19.88 -4.96
C MET A 116 5.75 -20.30 -6.27
N SER A 117 5.48 -21.60 -6.42
CA SER A 117 4.84 -22.17 -7.62
C SER A 117 3.86 -23.29 -7.25
N GLY A 118 3.01 -23.68 -8.20
CA GLY A 118 2.08 -24.80 -8.04
C GLY A 118 1.02 -24.57 -6.95
N HIS A 119 0.66 -25.64 -6.25
CA HIS A 119 -0.40 -25.59 -5.22
C HIS A 119 -0.08 -24.68 -4.04
N MET A 120 1.21 -24.49 -3.72
CA MET A 120 1.63 -23.59 -2.64
C MET A 120 1.34 -22.12 -2.96
N LEU A 121 1.35 -21.72 -4.23
CA LEU A 121 1.09 -20.34 -4.65
C LEU A 121 -0.35 -19.93 -4.30
N ALA A 122 -1.34 -20.75 -4.63
CA ALA A 122 -2.75 -20.45 -4.33
C ALA A 122 -3.00 -20.28 -2.83
N GLY A 123 -2.50 -21.22 -2.00
CA GLY A 123 -2.60 -21.13 -0.54
C GLY A 123 -1.88 -19.90 0.02
N SER A 124 -0.73 -19.53 -0.55
CA SER A 124 0.03 -18.35 -0.13
C SER A 124 -0.68 -17.04 -0.46
N PHE A 125 -1.36 -16.93 -1.61
CA PHE A 125 -2.21 -15.79 -1.92
C PHE A 125 -3.38 -15.67 -0.92
N GLY A 126 -4.03 -16.78 -0.59
CA GLY A 126 -5.10 -16.81 0.40
C GLY A 126 -4.62 -16.34 1.77
N LEU A 127 -3.49 -16.86 2.24
CA LEU A 127 -2.90 -16.50 3.52
C LEU A 127 -2.45 -15.04 3.54
N LEU A 128 -1.75 -14.58 2.49
CA LEU A 128 -1.31 -13.20 2.37
C LEU A 128 -2.50 -12.24 2.44
N ASN A 129 -3.55 -12.55 1.67
CA ASN A 129 -4.75 -11.70 1.64
C ASN A 129 -5.51 -11.72 2.98
N CYS A 130 -5.71 -12.90 3.58
CA CYS A 130 -6.39 -13.04 4.86
C CYS A 130 -5.68 -12.24 5.98
N LEU A 131 -4.39 -12.48 6.17
CA LEU A 131 -3.61 -11.81 7.23
C LEU A 131 -3.39 -10.32 6.93
N GLY A 132 -3.21 -9.95 5.65
CA GLY A 132 -3.09 -8.55 5.26
C GLY A 132 -4.36 -7.76 5.49
N LEU A 133 -5.54 -8.34 5.20
CA LEU A 133 -6.83 -7.70 5.45
C LEU A 133 -7.15 -7.50 6.93
N CYS A 134 -6.51 -8.24 7.84
CA CYS A 134 -6.57 -7.91 9.27
C CYS A 134 -6.06 -6.47 9.53
N GLY A 135 -5.04 -6.00 8.76
CA GLY A 135 -4.62 -4.61 8.78
C GLY A 135 -5.73 -3.65 8.36
N GLY A 136 -6.49 -4.03 7.31
CA GLY A 136 -7.63 -3.24 6.85
C GLY A 136 -8.77 -3.11 7.86
N PHE A 137 -8.97 -4.11 8.71
CA PHE A 137 -9.90 -4.03 9.85
C PHE A 137 -9.33 -3.16 10.98
N LEU A 138 -8.07 -3.39 11.36
CA LEU A 138 -7.43 -2.68 12.46
C LEU A 138 -7.17 -1.21 12.15
N GLY A 139 -7.00 -0.84 10.87
CA GLY A 139 -6.79 0.54 10.43
C GLY A 139 -7.88 1.47 10.94
N PRO A 140 -9.12 1.35 10.44
CA PRO A 140 -10.22 2.19 10.88
C PRO A 140 -10.48 2.11 12.39
N PHE A 141 -10.35 0.92 12.99
CA PHE A 141 -10.55 0.72 14.42
C PHE A 141 -9.56 1.53 15.27
N ILE A 142 -8.28 1.47 14.95
CA ILE A 142 -7.23 2.20 15.68
C ILE A 142 -7.32 3.70 15.40
N LEU A 143 -7.55 4.11 14.16
CA LEU A 143 -7.73 5.53 13.83
C LEU A 143 -8.92 6.12 14.57
N GLY A 144 -10.06 5.39 14.65
CA GLY A 144 -11.22 5.80 15.43
C GLY A 144 -10.92 5.94 16.92
N ALA A 145 -10.20 5.01 17.49
CA ALA A 145 -9.79 5.10 18.90
C ALA A 145 -8.89 6.31 19.20
N PHE A 146 -8.07 6.75 18.23
CA PHE A 146 -7.32 7.99 18.35
C PHE A 146 -8.21 9.23 18.20
N GLU A 147 -9.15 9.23 17.28
CA GLU A 147 -10.13 10.32 17.11
C GLU A 147 -10.97 10.50 18.38
N ASP A 148 -11.51 9.42 18.94
CA ASP A 148 -12.31 9.44 20.17
C ASP A 148 -11.55 10.05 21.35
N ARG A 149 -10.23 9.82 21.43
CA ARG A 149 -9.39 10.33 22.51
C ARG A 149 -8.92 11.76 22.32
N THR A 150 -8.72 12.18 21.08
CA THR A 150 -8.07 13.46 20.75
C THR A 150 -9.05 14.49 20.19
N GLY A 151 -10.22 14.07 19.75
CA GLY A 151 -11.20 14.90 19.06
C GLY A 151 -10.79 15.31 17.63
N ALA A 152 -9.68 14.76 17.11
CA ALA A 152 -9.16 15.11 15.78
C ALA A 152 -9.07 13.90 14.87
N ALA A 153 -9.81 13.89 13.78
CA ALA A 153 -9.84 12.79 12.80
C ALA A 153 -8.47 12.51 12.15
N THR A 154 -7.55 13.48 12.18
CA THR A 154 -6.19 13.34 11.63
C THR A 154 -5.19 12.73 12.62
N SER A 155 -5.54 12.61 13.90
CA SER A 155 -4.60 12.14 14.94
C SER A 155 -4.12 10.70 14.68
N GLY A 156 -5.00 9.82 14.27
CA GLY A 156 -4.69 8.43 13.95
C GLY A 156 -3.80 8.25 12.72
N LEU A 157 -3.76 9.24 11.81
CA LEU A 157 -2.91 9.17 10.61
C LEU A 157 -1.43 9.05 10.93
N TRP A 158 -0.97 9.59 12.07
CA TRP A 158 0.41 9.45 12.51
C TRP A 158 0.79 8.01 12.83
N PHE A 159 -0.16 7.24 13.35
CA PHE A 159 0.07 5.81 13.56
C PHE A 159 0.20 5.08 12.22
N ALA A 160 -0.64 5.41 11.23
CA ALA A 160 -0.52 4.88 9.88
C ALA A 160 0.82 5.28 9.22
N VAL A 161 1.28 6.52 9.39
CA VAL A 161 2.60 6.99 8.94
C VAL A 161 3.72 6.15 9.56
N ALA A 162 3.68 5.89 10.87
CA ALA A 162 4.68 5.07 11.53
C ALA A 162 4.69 3.63 10.98
N LEU A 163 3.52 3.02 10.77
CA LEU A 163 3.41 1.69 10.18
C LEU A 163 3.91 1.65 8.73
N LEU A 164 3.68 2.68 7.93
CA LEU A 164 4.21 2.77 6.57
C LEU A 164 5.74 2.86 6.56
N ILE A 165 6.33 3.61 7.49
CA ILE A 165 7.79 3.66 7.66
C ILE A 165 8.34 2.27 8.03
N ILE A 166 7.67 1.56 8.95
CA ILE A 166 8.03 0.17 9.30
C ILE A 166 7.93 -0.72 8.05
N GLY A 167 6.85 -0.63 7.28
CA GLY A 167 6.68 -1.37 6.03
C GLY A 167 7.79 -1.07 5.01
N ALA A 168 8.20 0.19 4.88
CA ALA A 168 9.33 0.59 4.04
C ALA A 168 10.64 -0.06 4.50
N LEU A 169 10.93 -0.05 5.80
CA LEU A 169 12.13 -0.68 6.37
C LEU A 169 12.10 -2.21 6.20
N VAL A 170 10.95 -2.84 6.44
CA VAL A 170 10.79 -4.29 6.24
C VAL A 170 10.99 -4.69 4.78
N SER A 171 10.61 -3.83 3.82
CA SER A 171 10.83 -4.10 2.40
C SER A 171 12.32 -4.22 2.03
N LEU A 172 13.23 -3.64 2.81
CA LEU A 172 14.67 -3.78 2.62
C LEU A 172 15.17 -5.22 2.86
N PHE A 173 14.46 -5.99 3.68
CA PHE A 173 14.82 -7.37 4.01
C PHE A 173 14.20 -8.39 3.04
N LEU A 174 13.42 -7.97 2.05
CA LEU A 174 12.97 -8.86 0.98
C LEU A 174 14.19 -9.33 0.17
N LYS A 175 14.46 -10.63 0.22
CA LYS A 175 15.53 -11.23 -0.59
C LYS A 175 15.03 -11.46 -2.01
N SER A 176 15.87 -11.11 -2.99
CA SER A 176 15.72 -11.55 -4.37
C SER A 176 15.94 -13.04 -4.43
N SER A 177 14.93 -13.77 -4.91
CA SER A 177 15.09 -15.20 -5.19
C SER A 177 15.74 -15.30 -6.57
N SER A 178 17.00 -15.74 -6.64
CA SER A 178 17.57 -16.16 -7.93
C SER A 178 16.69 -17.28 -8.47
N SER A 179 16.04 -17.02 -9.61
CA SER A 179 15.06 -17.91 -10.25
C SER A 179 15.63 -19.32 -10.45
N PRO A 180 14.95 -20.41 -10.02
CA PRO A 180 15.36 -21.78 -10.33
C PRO A 180 15.22 -22.15 -11.82
N GLY A 181 14.79 -21.21 -12.67
CA GLY A 181 14.44 -21.49 -14.07
C GLY A 181 15.61 -21.69 -15.05
N SER A 182 16.87 -21.55 -14.63
CA SER A 182 18.02 -21.70 -15.53
C SER A 182 18.60 -23.13 -15.57
N VAL A 183 18.16 -24.03 -14.70
CA VAL A 183 18.70 -25.41 -14.65
C VAL A 183 18.02 -26.32 -15.67
N SER A 184 16.74 -26.07 -16.01
CA SER A 184 16.00 -26.93 -16.94
C SER A 184 16.38 -26.73 -18.42
N ALA A 185 16.89 -25.57 -18.80
CA ALA A 185 17.30 -25.32 -20.20
C ALA A 185 18.65 -25.96 -20.56
N LYS A 186 19.51 -26.23 -19.56
CA LYS A 186 20.81 -26.89 -19.79
C LYS A 186 20.71 -28.41 -19.89
N GLN A 187 19.68 -29.03 -19.29
CA GLN A 187 19.49 -30.51 -19.38
C GLN A 187 18.81 -30.92 -20.69
N ALA A 188 17.98 -30.06 -21.29
CA ALA A 188 17.34 -30.36 -22.58
C ALA A 188 18.29 -30.23 -23.79
N HIS A 189 19.47 -29.64 -23.63
CA HIS A 189 20.46 -29.51 -24.72
C HIS A 189 21.63 -30.52 -24.61
N GLY A 190 21.71 -31.31 -23.50
CA GLY A 190 22.74 -32.31 -23.28
C GLY A 190 22.35 -33.72 -23.70
N GLU A 191 21.13 -33.99 -24.18
CA GLU A 191 20.63 -35.34 -24.52
C GLU A 191 20.44 -35.53 -26.03
N LYS A 192 21.10 -34.72 -26.85
CA LYS A 192 21.19 -34.87 -28.31
C LYS A 192 22.65 -34.78 -28.75
N VAL A 193 23.47 -35.76 -28.37
CA VAL A 193 24.72 -36.14 -29.04
C VAL A 193 24.84 -37.67 -29.03
#